data_3175a2b7a0885998b70d261c503f854e
#
_entry.id   3175a2b7a0885998b70d261c503f854e
#
_cell.length_a   1.000
_cell.length_b   1.000
_cell.length_c   1.000
_cell.angle_alpha   90.00
_cell.angle_beta   90.00
_cell.angle_gamma   90.00
#
_symmetry.space_group_name_H-M   'P 1'
#
loop_
_entity.id
_entity.type
_entity.pdbx_description
1 polymer ?
#
loop_
_entity_poly.entity_id
_entity_poly.type
_entity_poly.pdbx_seq_one_letter_code
_entity_poly.pdbx_strand_id
1 'polypeptide(L)'
;METAFYAGTDIRKIIESLPKEEAEHMRRVGILVGILTQKLYGYDTCQEHKYFGAAASYHDIGKAWVPKSILMKPDRLTEQERAIVFQHPVFAKKLFDQAGEDLIPGIPRHFFHLVIDAAIYHHEWWNGNGYPYGIGYDDIPSVARITSICDAYDAMTSDRMYRVAHTHYYACRQLEKNAGTQFDPAFVQAFLDNAQEISVLANKMISCL
;
A
#
# COMPACT_ATOMS: atom_id res chain seq x y z
N MET A 1 5.39 -24.63 15.43
CA MET A 1 3.91 -24.55 15.22
C MET A 1 3.57 -23.49 14.15
N GLU A 2 4.28 -23.49 13.00
CA GLU A 2 4.23 -22.38 12.02
C GLU A 2 3.79 -22.77 10.60
N THR A 3 3.60 -24.03 10.30
CA THR A 3 3.43 -24.49 8.91
C THR A 3 2.00 -24.80 8.47
N ALA A 4 1.02 -24.72 9.37
CA ALA A 4 -0.35 -25.14 9.07
C ALA A 4 -1.33 -23.99 8.72
N PHE A 5 -0.88 -22.73 8.76
CA PHE A 5 -1.80 -21.57 8.72
C PHE A 5 -2.24 -21.13 7.31
N TYR A 6 -1.52 -21.52 6.25
CA TYR A 6 -1.68 -20.85 4.94
C TYR A 6 -2.29 -21.71 3.83
N ALA A 7 -2.21 -23.02 3.93
CA ALA A 7 -2.78 -23.92 2.91
C ALA A 7 -4.31 -23.81 2.92
N GLY A 8 -4.89 -23.28 1.83
CA GLY A 8 -6.33 -23.14 1.66
C GLY A 8 -6.97 -21.92 2.33
N THR A 9 -6.19 -20.93 2.75
CA THR A 9 -6.73 -19.72 3.39
C THR A 9 -7.32 -18.79 2.33
N ASP A 10 -8.61 -18.49 2.44
CA ASP A 10 -9.30 -17.48 1.60
C ASP A 10 -8.80 -16.07 2.00
N ILE A 11 -8.27 -15.32 1.04
CA ILE A 11 -7.77 -13.95 1.27
C ILE A 11 -8.83 -13.02 1.86
N ARG A 12 -10.10 -13.25 1.55
CA ARG A 12 -11.21 -12.48 2.12
C ARG A 12 -11.28 -12.62 3.62
N LYS A 13 -11.08 -13.85 4.14
CA LYS A 13 -11.03 -14.10 5.59
C LYS A 13 -9.84 -13.44 6.26
N ILE A 14 -8.71 -13.33 5.56
CA ILE A 14 -7.54 -12.60 6.05
C ILE A 14 -7.87 -11.12 6.18
N ILE A 15 -8.44 -10.51 5.15
CA ILE A 15 -8.86 -9.10 5.18
C ILE A 15 -9.91 -8.85 6.27
N GLU A 16 -10.91 -9.73 6.40
CA GLU A 16 -11.93 -9.66 7.46
C GLU A 16 -11.34 -9.79 8.87
N SER A 17 -10.18 -10.41 9.01
CA SER A 17 -9.47 -10.50 10.28
C SER A 17 -8.74 -9.22 10.69
N LEU A 18 -8.48 -8.31 9.75
CA LEU A 18 -7.86 -7.01 10.03
C LEU A 18 -8.81 -6.08 10.79
N PRO A 19 -8.30 -5.10 11.54
CA PRO A 19 -9.11 -3.97 11.98
C PRO A 19 -9.77 -3.28 10.79
N LYS A 20 -11.02 -2.84 10.97
CA LYS A 20 -11.82 -2.22 9.90
C LYS A 20 -11.09 -1.03 9.27
N GLU A 21 -10.43 -0.20 10.06
CA GLU A 21 -9.64 0.94 9.59
C GLU A 21 -8.52 0.53 8.64
N GLU A 22 -7.82 -0.58 8.91
CA GLU A 22 -6.75 -1.09 8.05
C GLU A 22 -7.30 -1.61 6.72
N ALA A 23 -8.39 -2.37 6.75
CA ALA A 23 -9.03 -2.85 5.52
C ALA A 23 -9.57 -1.70 4.64
N GLU A 24 -10.15 -0.67 5.27
CA GLU A 24 -10.62 0.54 4.56
C GLU A 24 -9.44 1.35 3.99
N HIS A 25 -8.34 1.48 4.74
CA HIS A 25 -7.10 2.10 4.28
C HIS A 25 -6.55 1.40 3.03
N MET A 26 -6.37 0.09 3.10
CA MET A 26 -5.89 -0.71 1.96
C MET A 26 -6.74 -0.47 0.70
N ARG A 27 -8.06 -0.40 0.85
CA ARG A 27 -8.98 -0.14 -0.26
C ARG A 27 -8.83 1.29 -0.81
N ARG A 28 -8.72 2.32 0.04
CA ARG A 28 -8.52 3.71 -0.39
C ARG A 28 -7.20 3.88 -1.13
N VAL A 29 -6.12 3.26 -0.61
CA VAL A 29 -4.82 3.25 -1.29
C VAL A 29 -4.92 2.62 -2.67
N GLY A 30 -5.61 1.48 -2.80
CA GLY A 30 -5.86 0.86 -4.12
C GLY A 30 -6.58 1.79 -5.10
N ILE A 31 -7.57 2.55 -4.64
CA ILE A 31 -8.28 3.55 -5.47
C ILE A 31 -7.31 4.66 -5.92
N LEU A 32 -6.55 5.22 -4.98
CA LEU A 32 -5.57 6.29 -5.26
C LEU A 32 -4.51 5.83 -6.27
N VAL A 33 -3.96 4.62 -6.08
CA VAL A 33 -3.00 4.01 -7.00
C VAL A 33 -3.61 3.84 -8.41
N GLY A 34 -4.84 3.33 -8.49
CA GLY A 34 -5.53 3.18 -9.77
C GLY A 34 -5.70 4.52 -10.51
N ILE A 35 -6.10 5.59 -9.81
CA ILE A 35 -6.25 6.93 -10.38
C ILE A 35 -4.89 7.48 -10.82
N LEU A 36 -3.86 7.42 -9.95
CA LEU A 36 -2.52 7.94 -10.29
C LEU A 36 -1.90 7.17 -11.46
N THR A 37 -2.04 5.84 -11.48
CA THR A 37 -1.56 5.00 -12.59
C THR A 37 -2.21 5.41 -13.91
N GLN A 38 -3.50 5.73 -13.90
CA GLN A 38 -4.21 6.20 -15.09
C GLN A 38 -3.70 7.56 -15.56
N LYS A 39 -3.32 8.47 -14.64
CA LYS A 39 -2.70 9.76 -14.97
C LYS A 39 -1.29 9.59 -15.55
N LEU A 40 -0.52 8.64 -15.06
CA LEU A 40 0.84 8.34 -15.52
C LEU A 40 0.87 7.71 -16.91
N TYR A 41 0.02 6.73 -17.13
CA TYR A 41 0.12 5.82 -18.28
C TYR A 41 -1.06 5.89 -19.25
N GLY A 42 -2.14 6.61 -18.90
CA GLY A 42 -3.36 6.67 -19.73
C GLY A 42 -4.19 5.39 -19.71
N TYR A 43 -5.22 5.34 -20.57
CA TYR A 43 -6.15 4.19 -20.63
C TYR A 43 -5.66 3.04 -21.52
N ASP A 44 -4.77 3.31 -22.48
CA ASP A 44 -4.39 2.36 -23.57
C ASP A 44 -3.01 1.73 -23.39
N THR A 45 -2.42 1.83 -22.21
CA THR A 45 -1.07 1.34 -21.96
C THR A 45 -1.03 -0.12 -21.57
N CYS A 46 0.17 -0.63 -21.37
CA CYS A 46 0.50 -2.00 -20.97
C CYS A 46 -0.59 -2.61 -20.07
N GLN A 47 -1.05 -3.81 -20.40
CA GLN A 47 -2.16 -4.47 -19.66
C GLN A 47 -1.90 -4.59 -18.18
N GLU A 48 -0.63 -4.62 -17.78
CA GLU A 48 -0.17 -4.72 -16.40
C GLU A 48 -0.62 -3.54 -15.52
N HIS A 49 -0.51 -2.30 -16.03
CA HIS A 49 -0.86 -1.08 -15.27
C HIS A 49 -2.32 -1.05 -14.83
N LYS A 50 -3.22 -1.72 -15.55
CA LYS A 50 -4.66 -1.82 -15.19
C LYS A 50 -4.88 -2.48 -13.83
N TYR A 51 -3.92 -3.28 -13.36
CA TYR A 51 -4.02 -4.05 -12.12
C TYR A 51 -3.29 -3.40 -10.96
N PHE A 52 -2.56 -2.29 -11.13
CA PHE A 52 -1.80 -1.65 -10.06
C PHE A 52 -2.69 -1.26 -8.88
N GLY A 53 -3.85 -0.65 -9.13
CA GLY A 53 -4.79 -0.30 -8.06
C GLY A 53 -5.32 -1.53 -7.31
N ALA A 54 -5.69 -2.59 -8.05
CA ALA A 54 -6.14 -3.84 -7.45
C ALA A 54 -5.00 -4.50 -6.63
N ALA A 55 -3.77 -4.51 -7.16
CA ALA A 55 -2.60 -5.05 -6.47
C ALA A 55 -2.29 -4.28 -5.18
N ALA A 56 -2.30 -2.95 -5.25
CA ALA A 56 -2.04 -2.08 -4.11
C ALA A 56 -3.07 -2.23 -2.98
N SER A 57 -4.31 -2.69 -3.29
CA SER A 57 -5.32 -2.98 -2.26
C SER A 57 -4.92 -4.12 -1.31
N TYR A 58 -3.79 -4.77 -1.53
CA TYR A 58 -3.25 -5.84 -0.68
C TYR A 58 -1.90 -5.48 -0.03
N HIS A 59 -1.43 -4.24 -0.19
CA HIS A 59 -0.09 -3.83 0.26
C HIS A 59 0.17 -4.16 1.74
N ASP A 60 -0.82 -3.99 2.58
CA ASP A 60 -0.75 -4.13 4.03
C ASP A 60 -1.30 -5.47 4.58
N ILE A 61 -1.59 -6.44 3.71
CA ILE A 61 -2.22 -7.70 4.11
C ILE A 61 -1.43 -8.45 5.19
N GLY A 62 -0.11 -8.31 5.20
CA GLY A 62 0.75 -8.92 6.21
C GLY A 62 0.50 -8.40 7.63
N LYS A 63 -0.18 -7.27 7.82
CA LYS A 63 -0.62 -6.79 9.13
C LYS A 63 -1.57 -7.74 9.84
N ALA A 64 -2.22 -8.68 9.12
CA ALA A 64 -3.03 -9.72 9.75
C ALA A 64 -2.24 -10.60 10.75
N TRP A 65 -0.93 -10.63 10.65
CA TRP A 65 -0.03 -11.33 11.59
C TRP A 65 0.56 -10.44 12.69
N VAL A 66 0.29 -9.16 12.65
CA VAL A 66 0.63 -8.24 13.74
C VAL A 66 -0.45 -8.35 14.82
N PRO A 67 -0.08 -8.47 16.12
CA PRO A 67 -1.06 -8.51 17.20
C PRO A 67 -2.02 -7.31 17.15
N LYS A 68 -3.33 -7.58 17.21
CA LYS A 68 -4.35 -6.51 17.19
C LYS A 68 -4.15 -5.46 18.31
N SER A 69 -3.65 -5.88 19.47
CA SER A 69 -3.30 -4.98 20.57
C SER A 69 -2.23 -3.94 20.19
N ILE A 70 -1.38 -4.26 19.21
CA ILE A 70 -0.37 -3.32 18.67
C ILE A 70 -1.01 -2.44 17.61
N LEU A 71 -1.75 -3.03 16.65
CA LEU A 71 -2.39 -2.27 15.55
C LEU A 71 -3.43 -1.26 16.07
N MET A 72 -4.16 -1.63 17.13
CA MET A 72 -5.24 -0.81 17.71
C MET A 72 -4.79 -0.03 18.95
N LYS A 73 -3.48 0.09 19.18
CA LYS A 73 -2.95 0.81 20.34
C LYS A 73 -3.25 2.31 20.21
N PRO A 74 -3.92 2.94 21.19
CA PRO A 74 -4.26 4.36 21.13
C PRO A 74 -3.05 5.27 21.35
N ASP A 75 -1.95 4.72 21.85
CA ASP A 75 -0.71 5.44 22.15
C ASP A 75 0.38 5.17 21.10
N ARG A 76 1.48 5.92 21.19
CA ARG A 76 2.66 5.69 20.36
C ARG A 76 3.21 4.28 20.57
N LEU A 77 3.57 3.61 19.48
CA LEU A 77 4.25 2.32 19.53
C LEU A 77 5.65 2.47 20.13
N THR A 78 6.01 1.53 21.01
CA THR A 78 7.40 1.35 21.47
C THR A 78 8.28 0.92 20.28
N GLU A 79 9.60 0.95 20.45
CA GLU A 79 10.52 0.47 19.42
C GLU A 79 10.31 -1.02 19.10
N GLN A 80 10.06 -1.85 20.13
CA GLN A 80 9.78 -3.28 19.95
C GLN A 80 8.47 -3.51 19.19
N GLU A 81 7.40 -2.79 19.52
CA GLU A 81 6.12 -2.88 18.81
C GLU A 81 6.25 -2.40 17.36
N ARG A 82 7.02 -1.34 17.13
CA ARG A 82 7.31 -0.85 15.76
C ARG A 82 8.08 -1.88 14.96
N ALA A 83 9.08 -2.53 15.55
CA ALA A 83 9.83 -3.60 14.90
C ALA A 83 8.93 -4.77 14.49
N ILE A 84 7.88 -5.09 15.27
CA ILE A 84 6.89 -6.11 14.92
C ILE A 84 6.05 -5.63 13.71
N VAL A 85 5.56 -4.38 13.73
CA VAL A 85 4.79 -3.83 12.60
C VAL A 85 5.63 -3.81 11.32
N PHE A 86 6.90 -3.47 11.41
CA PHE A 86 7.81 -3.44 10.23
C PHE A 86 8.05 -4.81 9.59
N GLN A 87 7.61 -5.91 10.23
CA GLN A 87 7.66 -7.24 9.62
C GLN A 87 6.49 -7.54 8.67
N HIS A 88 5.45 -6.69 8.57
CA HIS A 88 4.29 -7.02 7.74
C HIS A 88 4.62 -7.27 6.26
N PRO A 89 5.61 -6.60 5.60
CA PRO A 89 5.98 -6.95 4.23
C PRO A 89 6.55 -8.37 4.13
N VAL A 90 7.33 -8.78 5.12
CA VAL A 90 7.89 -10.15 5.21
C VAL A 90 6.79 -11.18 5.49
N PHE A 91 5.80 -10.82 6.30
CA PHE A 91 4.63 -11.69 6.54
C PHE A 91 3.79 -11.84 5.27
N ALA A 92 3.56 -10.76 4.51
CA ALA A 92 2.89 -10.81 3.23
C ALA A 92 3.62 -11.75 2.25
N LYS A 93 4.95 -11.64 2.17
CA LYS A 93 5.76 -12.54 1.33
C LYS A 93 5.53 -14.01 1.70
N LYS A 94 5.62 -14.35 2.99
CA LYS A 94 5.39 -15.71 3.47
C LYS A 94 3.99 -16.22 3.12
N LEU A 95 2.97 -15.35 3.21
CA LEU A 95 1.60 -15.68 2.80
C LEU A 95 1.56 -16.06 1.33
N PHE A 96 2.09 -15.22 0.46
CA PHE A 96 2.04 -15.43 -0.99
C PHE A 96 2.88 -16.62 -1.45
N ASP A 97 4.04 -16.85 -0.85
CA ASP A 97 4.89 -18.03 -1.12
C ASP A 97 4.16 -19.35 -0.81
N GLN A 98 3.25 -19.37 0.16
CA GLN A 98 2.54 -20.58 0.60
C GLN A 98 1.18 -20.74 -0.05
N ALA A 99 0.48 -19.67 -0.36
CA ALA A 99 -0.88 -19.69 -0.86
C ALA A 99 -0.97 -19.85 -2.39
N GLY A 100 0.08 -19.46 -3.11
CA GLY A 100 0.14 -19.52 -4.57
C GLY A 100 -0.73 -18.48 -5.28
N GLU A 101 -0.75 -18.57 -6.61
CA GLU A 101 -1.30 -17.54 -7.51
C GLU A 101 -2.84 -17.47 -7.55
N ASP A 102 -3.54 -18.47 -7.06
CA ASP A 102 -5.01 -18.52 -7.09
C ASP A 102 -5.67 -17.76 -5.92
N LEU A 103 -4.86 -17.11 -5.09
CA LEU A 103 -5.33 -16.48 -3.86
C LEU A 103 -6.14 -15.20 -4.11
N ILE A 104 -5.86 -14.45 -5.19
CA ILE A 104 -6.38 -13.10 -5.42
C ILE A 104 -7.46 -13.09 -6.51
N PRO A 105 -8.74 -12.96 -6.16
CA PRO A 105 -9.80 -12.84 -7.16
C PRO A 105 -9.65 -11.58 -8.01
N GLY A 106 -9.84 -11.73 -9.33
CA GLY A 106 -9.87 -10.58 -10.25
C GLY A 106 -8.51 -10.12 -10.77
N ILE A 107 -7.40 -10.70 -10.29
CA ILE A 107 -6.07 -10.46 -10.85
C ILE A 107 -5.64 -11.71 -11.62
N PRO A 108 -5.36 -11.59 -12.95
CA PRO A 108 -4.85 -12.72 -13.73
C PRO A 108 -3.54 -13.27 -13.15
N ARG A 109 -3.35 -14.59 -13.23
CA ARG A 109 -2.16 -15.29 -12.67
C ARG A 109 -0.83 -14.63 -13.06
N HIS A 110 -0.69 -14.28 -14.33
CA HIS A 110 0.54 -13.67 -14.85
C HIS A 110 0.83 -12.25 -14.30
N PHE A 111 -0.16 -11.62 -13.64
CA PHE A 111 0.01 -10.33 -12.93
C PHE A 111 0.06 -10.48 -11.41
N PHE A 112 0.10 -11.70 -10.89
CA PHE A 112 0.15 -11.93 -9.45
C PHE A 112 1.42 -11.34 -8.80
N HIS A 113 2.52 -11.25 -9.52
CA HIS A 113 3.75 -10.60 -9.07
C HIS A 113 3.51 -9.14 -8.62
N LEU A 114 2.56 -8.42 -9.24
CA LEU A 114 2.25 -7.03 -8.84
C LEU A 114 1.73 -6.93 -7.40
N VAL A 115 0.95 -7.93 -6.96
CA VAL A 115 0.45 -7.99 -5.58
C VAL A 115 1.60 -8.21 -4.61
N ILE A 116 2.51 -9.13 -4.98
CA ILE A 116 3.72 -9.42 -4.22
C ILE A 116 4.58 -8.17 -4.12
N ASP A 117 4.84 -7.52 -5.26
CA ASP A 117 5.68 -6.32 -5.34
C ASP A 117 5.09 -5.16 -4.53
N ALA A 118 3.79 -4.89 -4.66
CA ALA A 118 3.13 -3.86 -3.87
C ALA A 118 3.21 -4.16 -2.37
N ALA A 119 2.98 -5.41 -1.95
CA ALA A 119 2.98 -5.78 -0.54
C ALA A 119 4.37 -5.81 0.09
N ILE A 120 5.39 -6.17 -0.66
CA ILE A 120 6.74 -6.35 -0.13
C ILE A 120 7.54 -5.05 -0.15
N TYR A 121 7.42 -4.26 -1.23
CA TYR A 121 8.35 -3.17 -1.48
C TYR A 121 7.78 -1.76 -1.27
N HIS A 122 6.51 -1.58 -0.87
CA HIS A 122 5.93 -0.24 -0.70
C HIS A 122 6.56 0.59 0.42
N HIS A 123 7.34 -0.01 1.30
CA HIS A 123 8.13 0.67 2.32
C HIS A 123 9.62 0.80 1.96
N GLU A 124 10.04 0.36 0.78
CA GLU A 124 11.35 0.72 0.28
C GLU A 124 11.39 2.21 -0.08
N TRP A 125 12.51 2.83 0.15
CA TRP A 125 12.71 4.24 -0.13
C TRP A 125 13.50 4.42 -1.41
N TRP A 126 13.16 5.43 -2.19
CA TRP A 126 13.86 5.76 -3.43
C TRP A 126 15.38 5.77 -3.28
N ASN A 127 15.91 6.27 -2.17
CA ASN A 127 17.33 6.34 -1.87
C ASN A 127 17.93 5.10 -1.19
N GLY A 128 17.19 4.00 -1.08
CA GLY A 128 17.65 2.73 -0.47
C GLY A 128 17.64 2.70 1.06
N ASN A 129 17.12 3.72 1.75
CA ASN A 129 17.05 3.75 3.21
C ASN A 129 15.72 3.17 3.77
N GLY A 130 14.94 2.51 2.94
CA GLY A 130 13.69 1.86 3.30
C GLY A 130 13.86 0.47 3.90
N TYR A 131 12.79 -0.29 3.96
CA TYR A 131 12.73 -1.67 4.41
C TYR A 131 11.73 -2.48 3.56
N PRO A 132 11.81 -3.82 3.52
CA PRO A 132 12.63 -4.71 4.35
C PRO A 132 14.04 -5.01 3.81
N TYR A 133 14.35 -4.68 2.55
CA TYR A 133 15.61 -5.09 1.90
C TYR A 133 16.59 -3.94 1.67
N GLY A 134 16.15 -2.68 1.75
CA GLY A 134 16.99 -1.51 1.50
C GLY A 134 17.38 -1.37 0.04
N ILE A 135 16.55 -1.83 -0.89
CA ILE A 135 16.72 -1.57 -2.33
C ILE A 135 16.29 -0.15 -2.67
N GLY A 136 16.81 0.40 -3.75
CA GLY A 136 16.52 1.79 -4.12
C GLY A 136 16.38 2.01 -5.62
N TYR A 137 15.96 3.21 -5.99
CA TYR A 137 15.83 3.65 -7.36
C TYR A 137 14.93 2.73 -8.21
N ASP A 138 15.35 2.39 -9.41
CA ASP A 138 14.60 1.56 -10.36
C ASP A 138 14.58 0.06 -9.99
N ASP A 139 15.37 -0.37 -9.00
CA ASP A 139 15.27 -1.72 -8.43
C ASP A 139 13.95 -1.91 -7.66
N ILE A 140 13.30 -0.81 -7.23
CA ILE A 140 11.96 -0.87 -6.62
C ILE A 140 10.91 -0.94 -7.74
N PRO A 141 10.07 -1.99 -7.78
CA PRO A 141 9.01 -2.11 -8.78
C PRO A 141 8.10 -0.86 -8.84
N SER A 142 7.69 -0.44 -10.03
CA SER A 142 6.88 0.77 -10.22
C SER A 142 5.57 0.75 -9.45
N VAL A 143 4.91 -0.40 -9.36
CA VAL A 143 3.69 -0.57 -8.55
C VAL A 143 3.95 -0.25 -7.08
N ALA A 144 5.08 -0.65 -6.52
CA ALA A 144 5.46 -0.37 -5.12
C ALA A 144 5.78 1.11 -4.91
N ARG A 145 6.54 1.75 -5.83
CA ARG A 145 6.85 3.19 -5.78
C ARG A 145 5.57 4.05 -5.79
N ILE A 146 4.61 3.71 -6.65
CA ILE A 146 3.31 4.40 -6.73
C ILE A 146 2.49 4.13 -5.46
N THR A 147 2.48 2.89 -4.98
CA THR A 147 1.78 2.51 -3.73
C THR A 147 2.33 3.29 -2.54
N SER A 148 3.64 3.43 -2.38
CA SER A 148 4.28 4.18 -1.30
C SER A 148 3.81 5.64 -1.22
N ILE A 149 3.66 6.32 -2.36
CA ILE A 149 3.15 7.70 -2.43
C ILE A 149 1.69 7.77 -1.98
N CYS A 150 0.85 6.88 -2.50
CA CYS A 150 -0.59 6.84 -2.21
C CYS A 150 -0.87 6.41 -0.77
N ASP A 151 -0.09 5.46 -0.22
CA ASP A 151 -0.14 5.05 1.18
C ASP A 151 0.18 6.23 2.10
N ALA A 152 1.31 6.90 1.88
CA ALA A 152 1.69 8.06 2.68
C ALA A 152 0.64 9.20 2.58
N TYR A 153 0.06 9.44 1.41
CA TYR A 153 -1.00 10.41 1.23
C TYR A 153 -2.26 10.04 2.02
N ASP A 154 -2.78 8.82 1.88
CA ASP A 154 -3.96 8.35 2.62
C ASP A 154 -3.70 8.34 4.11
N ALA A 155 -2.52 7.86 4.54
CA ALA A 155 -2.14 7.89 5.93
C ALA A 155 -2.16 9.30 6.53
N MET A 156 -1.84 10.35 5.78
CA MET A 156 -1.89 11.74 6.24
C MET A 156 -3.30 12.34 6.20
N THR A 157 -4.11 12.00 5.20
CA THR A 157 -5.41 12.63 4.93
C THR A 157 -6.62 11.90 5.49
N SER A 158 -6.43 10.76 6.13
CA SER A 158 -7.48 9.99 6.82
C SER A 158 -7.39 10.17 8.33
N ASP A 159 -8.57 10.22 8.99
CA ASP A 159 -8.65 10.16 10.45
C ASP A 159 -8.15 8.81 10.96
N ARG A 160 -7.43 8.82 12.07
CA ARG A 160 -7.00 7.63 12.78
C ARG A 160 -7.38 7.77 14.26
N MET A 161 -7.52 6.66 14.98
CA MET A 161 -7.95 6.65 16.41
C MET A 161 -7.22 7.67 17.28
N TYR A 162 -5.97 7.99 16.96
CA TYR A 162 -5.08 8.87 17.75
C TYR A 162 -4.71 10.17 17.02
N ARG A 163 -5.26 10.44 15.82
CA ARG A 163 -4.89 11.62 15.03
C ARG A 163 -5.99 12.05 14.07
N VAL A 164 -6.34 13.32 14.10
CA VAL A 164 -7.18 13.98 13.09
C VAL A 164 -6.41 14.06 11.75
N ALA A 165 -7.12 13.90 10.66
CA ALA A 165 -6.58 14.03 9.32
C ALA A 165 -5.90 15.38 9.09
N HIS A 166 -4.77 15.35 8.42
CA HIS A 166 -4.15 16.56 7.90
C HIS A 166 -4.84 17.01 6.61
N THR A 167 -4.66 18.28 6.27
CA THR A 167 -5.20 18.81 5.03
C THR A 167 -4.53 18.21 3.80
N HIS A 168 -5.26 18.17 2.69
CA HIS A 168 -4.72 17.83 1.37
C HIS A 168 -3.44 18.60 1.05
N TYR A 169 -3.44 19.92 1.30
CA TYR A 169 -2.25 20.77 1.08
C TYR A 169 -1.05 20.30 1.90
N TYR A 170 -1.24 19.98 3.17
CA TYR A 170 -0.17 19.45 4.02
C TYR A 170 0.42 18.16 3.46
N ALA A 171 -0.43 17.22 3.06
CA ALA A 171 0.01 15.95 2.48
C ALA A 171 0.84 16.16 1.19
N CYS A 172 0.37 16.99 0.27
CA CYS A 172 1.11 17.34 -0.94
C CYS A 172 2.51 17.94 -0.62
N ARG A 173 2.59 18.85 0.35
CA ARG A 173 3.88 19.42 0.78
C ARG A 173 4.83 18.38 1.39
N GLN A 174 4.30 17.37 2.09
CA GLN A 174 5.14 16.28 2.62
C GLN A 174 5.64 15.36 1.49
N LEU A 175 4.82 15.05 0.51
CA LEU A 175 5.25 14.28 -0.66
C LEU A 175 6.36 15.03 -1.42
N GLU A 176 6.16 16.31 -1.71
CA GLU A 176 7.14 17.16 -2.39
C GLU A 176 8.48 17.21 -1.63
N LYS A 177 8.43 17.43 -0.31
CA LYS A 177 9.62 17.50 0.54
C LYS A 177 10.44 16.22 0.54
N ASN A 178 9.80 15.06 0.41
CA ASN A 178 10.45 13.76 0.47
C ASN A 178 10.68 13.13 -0.92
N ALA A 179 10.42 13.87 -2.01
CA ALA A 179 10.77 13.48 -3.37
C ALA A 179 12.29 13.34 -3.51
N GLY A 180 12.76 12.27 -4.16
CA GLY A 180 14.18 11.94 -4.31
C GLY A 180 14.83 11.33 -3.07
N THR A 181 14.12 11.25 -1.94
CA THR A 181 14.58 10.55 -0.73
C THR A 181 13.73 9.34 -0.43
N GLN A 182 12.52 9.52 0.08
CA GLN A 182 11.58 8.43 0.31
C GLN A 182 10.86 8.03 -0.98
N PHE A 183 10.44 9.00 -1.77
CA PHE A 183 9.58 8.78 -2.93
C PHE A 183 10.31 9.03 -4.26
N ASP A 184 9.91 8.30 -5.29
CA ASP A 184 10.32 8.55 -6.66
C ASP A 184 9.88 9.96 -7.09
N PRO A 185 10.83 10.83 -7.45
CA PRO A 185 10.52 12.23 -7.76
C PRO A 185 9.64 12.39 -9.00
N ALA A 186 9.74 11.50 -9.98
CA ALA A 186 8.91 11.55 -11.18
C ALA A 186 7.45 11.22 -10.86
N PHE A 187 7.21 10.21 -10.03
CA PHE A 187 5.85 9.83 -9.62
C PHE A 187 5.26 10.83 -8.64
N VAL A 188 6.07 11.45 -7.76
CA VAL A 188 5.61 12.57 -6.92
C VAL A 188 5.18 13.74 -7.79
N GLN A 189 5.97 14.14 -8.79
CA GLN A 189 5.61 15.24 -9.68
C GLN A 189 4.28 14.96 -10.40
N ALA A 190 4.11 13.75 -10.93
CA ALA A 190 2.85 13.36 -11.56
C ALA A 190 1.66 13.37 -10.60
N PHE A 191 1.86 12.96 -9.34
CA PHE A 191 0.83 13.08 -8.30
C PHE A 191 0.46 14.55 -8.05
N LEU A 192 1.45 15.43 -7.87
CA LEU A 192 1.25 16.84 -7.55
C LEU A 192 0.56 17.60 -8.70
N ASP A 193 0.93 17.33 -9.94
CA ASP A 193 0.32 17.93 -11.13
C ASP A 193 -1.18 17.60 -11.25
N ASN A 194 -1.61 16.48 -10.66
CA ASN A 194 -2.98 16.01 -10.68
C ASN A 194 -3.66 15.96 -9.30
N ALA A 195 -3.03 16.48 -8.25
CA ALA A 195 -3.40 16.24 -6.86
C ALA A 195 -4.85 16.63 -6.53
N GLN A 196 -5.34 17.76 -7.02
CA GLN A 196 -6.71 18.20 -6.80
C GLN A 196 -7.73 17.24 -7.44
N GLU A 197 -7.46 16.80 -8.67
CA GLU A 197 -8.34 15.87 -9.38
C GLU A 197 -8.32 14.48 -8.72
N ILE A 198 -7.13 14.00 -8.34
CA ILE A 198 -6.95 12.72 -7.61
C ILE A 198 -7.78 12.74 -6.33
N SER A 199 -7.69 13.82 -5.54
CA SER A 199 -8.42 13.95 -4.29
C SER A 199 -9.95 13.94 -4.50
N VAL A 200 -10.45 14.67 -5.49
CA VAL A 200 -11.89 14.73 -5.82
C VAL A 200 -12.40 13.37 -6.29
N LEU A 201 -11.68 12.72 -7.20
CA LEU A 201 -12.07 11.41 -7.74
C LEU A 201 -12.03 10.32 -6.67
N ALA A 202 -10.97 10.30 -5.85
CA ALA A 202 -10.85 9.34 -4.76
C ALA A 202 -12.00 9.47 -3.76
N ASN A 203 -12.32 10.69 -3.30
CA ASN A 203 -13.45 10.94 -2.39
C ASN A 203 -14.79 10.50 -3.00
N LYS A 204 -15.02 10.77 -4.28
CA LYS A 204 -16.22 10.34 -4.99
C LYS A 204 -16.33 8.82 -5.05
N MET A 205 -15.24 8.12 -5.39
CA MET A 205 -15.24 6.65 -5.49
C MET A 205 -15.41 5.99 -4.11
N ILE A 206 -14.78 6.56 -3.06
CA ILE A 206 -14.90 6.07 -1.68
C ILE A 206 -16.34 6.25 -1.16
N SER A 207 -17.00 7.35 -1.47
CA SER A 207 -18.39 7.61 -1.01
C SER A 207 -19.45 6.75 -1.70
N CYS A 208 -19.12 6.09 -2.81
CA CYS A 208 -20.02 5.18 -3.54
C CYS A 208 -19.91 3.71 -3.07
N LEU A 209 -19.09 3.44 -2.10
CA LEU A 209 -18.80 2.09 -1.58
C LEU A 209 -19.41 1.87 -0.21
#